data_1b728ef52f17f84371e4af62cf9c52c1
#
_entry.id   1b728ef52f17f84371e4af62cf9c52c1
#
_cell.length_a   1.000
_cell.length_b   1.000
_cell.length_c   1.000
_cell.angle_alpha   90.00
_cell.angle_beta   90.00
_cell.angle_gamma   90.00
#
_symmetry.space_group_name_H-M   'P 1'
#
loop_
_entity.id
_entity.type
_entity.pdbx_description
1 polymer ?
#
loop_
_entity_poly.entity_id
_entity_poly.type
_entity_poly.pdbx_seq_one_letter_code
_entity_poly.pdbx_strand_id
1 'polypeptide(L)'
;MAGLAIVAEVWEGLTLDPVGVALAIGAMLALVVYYLSADAQVRRPDARDPVSLTMWGMGAAALFWAIVQPWWGFPFEALAGTQPLFGDAGPPVPVAGLATWMIVLGTVVPFSLVVVSLQHLRASQASAVGMTEPIFATLIAWAALGEAMDPVQLVGAGIVLGSVLVAERNR
;
A
#
# COMPACT_ATOMS: atom_id res chain seq x y z
N MET A 1 -15.93 1.43 -5.52
CA MET A 1 -16.03 0.22 -4.70
C MET A 1 -16.32 -1.03 -5.54
N ALA A 2 -17.37 -1.06 -6.40
CA ALA A 2 -17.64 -2.23 -7.26
C ALA A 2 -16.45 -2.64 -8.14
N GLY A 3 -15.79 -1.68 -8.80
CA GLY A 3 -14.63 -1.95 -9.63
C GLY A 3 -13.46 -2.59 -8.89
N LEU A 4 -13.18 -2.16 -7.65
CA LEU A 4 -12.14 -2.77 -6.80
C LEU A 4 -12.48 -4.22 -6.41
N ALA A 5 -13.75 -4.50 -6.11
CA ALA A 5 -14.19 -5.86 -5.81
C ALA A 5 -14.04 -6.78 -7.03
N ILE A 6 -14.23 -6.24 -8.25
CA ILE A 6 -14.03 -6.97 -9.50
C ILE A 6 -12.54 -7.24 -9.76
N VAL A 7 -11.68 -6.26 -9.59
CA VAL A 7 -10.22 -6.42 -9.75
C VAL A 7 -9.66 -7.42 -8.75
N ALA A 8 -10.17 -7.40 -7.52
CA ALA A 8 -9.72 -8.31 -6.45
C ALA A 8 -10.37 -9.70 -6.50
N GLU A 9 -11.23 -9.96 -7.50
CA GLU A 9 -11.92 -11.26 -7.69
C GLU A 9 -12.53 -11.81 -6.39
N VAL A 10 -13.22 -10.93 -5.65
CA VAL A 10 -13.73 -11.18 -4.29
C VAL A 10 -14.63 -12.42 -4.20
N TRP A 11 -15.13 -12.95 -5.32
CA TRP A 11 -15.98 -14.16 -5.40
C TRP A 11 -15.21 -15.47 -5.54
N GLU A 12 -13.90 -15.44 -5.87
CA GLU A 12 -13.09 -16.65 -6.01
C GLU A 12 -12.51 -17.07 -4.65
N GLY A 13 -13.27 -17.87 -3.91
CA GLY A 13 -12.73 -18.61 -2.78
C GLY A 13 -12.69 -17.89 -1.41
N LEU A 14 -13.49 -16.85 -1.20
CA LEU A 14 -13.58 -16.19 0.11
C LEU A 14 -14.30 -17.05 1.16
N THR A 15 -13.53 -17.81 1.89
CA THR A 15 -13.93 -18.16 3.27
C THR A 15 -13.69 -16.90 4.13
N LEU A 16 -14.75 -16.10 4.33
CA LEU A 16 -14.64 -14.89 5.18
C LEU A 16 -14.46 -15.32 6.64
N ASP A 17 -13.24 -15.27 7.13
CA ASP A 17 -12.99 -15.36 8.56
C ASP A 17 -13.47 -14.07 9.25
N PRO A 18 -14.41 -14.14 10.21
CA PRO A 18 -14.92 -12.95 10.90
C PRO A 18 -13.84 -12.12 11.59
N VAL A 19 -12.78 -12.76 12.09
CA VAL A 19 -11.66 -12.07 12.73
C VAL A 19 -10.85 -11.31 11.67
N GLY A 20 -10.57 -11.94 10.52
CA GLY A 20 -9.91 -11.30 9.41
C GLY A 20 -10.67 -10.08 8.89
N VAL A 21 -12.00 -10.20 8.76
CA VAL A 21 -12.86 -9.08 8.36
C VAL A 21 -12.83 -7.94 9.39
N ALA A 22 -12.90 -8.24 10.68
CA ALA A 22 -12.83 -7.22 11.73
C ALA A 22 -11.48 -6.50 11.72
N LEU A 23 -10.38 -7.23 11.54
CA LEU A 23 -9.03 -6.65 11.42
C LEU A 23 -8.89 -5.79 10.17
N ALA A 24 -9.46 -6.20 9.04
CA ALA A 24 -9.46 -5.41 7.80
C ALA A 24 -10.24 -4.10 7.97
N ILE A 25 -11.41 -4.13 8.64
CA ILE A 25 -12.16 -2.92 8.97
C ILE A 25 -11.33 -2.01 9.89
N GLY A 26 -10.68 -2.58 10.91
CA GLY A 26 -9.78 -1.84 11.80
C GLY A 26 -8.64 -1.15 11.05
N ALA A 27 -8.00 -1.86 10.13
CA ALA A 27 -6.94 -1.32 9.28
C ALA A 27 -7.45 -0.18 8.37
N MET A 28 -8.64 -0.34 7.80
CA MET A 28 -9.29 0.70 6.99
C MET A 28 -9.56 1.97 7.80
N LEU A 29 -10.09 1.83 9.02
CA LEU A 29 -10.33 2.97 9.90
C LEU A 29 -9.01 3.65 10.32
N ALA A 30 -7.98 2.88 10.62
CA ALA A 30 -6.66 3.42 10.91
C ALA A 30 -6.08 4.20 9.73
N LEU A 31 -6.27 3.73 8.49
CA LEU A 31 -5.85 4.44 7.28
C LEU A 31 -6.60 5.76 7.11
N VAL A 32 -7.91 5.80 7.37
CA VAL A 32 -8.70 7.04 7.36
C VAL A 32 -8.15 8.04 8.38
N VAL A 33 -7.91 7.59 9.61
CA VAL A 33 -7.32 8.44 10.66
C VAL A 33 -5.94 8.95 10.25
N TYR A 34 -5.13 8.10 9.63
CA TYR A 34 -3.82 8.49 9.08
C TYR A 34 -3.94 9.63 8.06
N TYR A 35 -4.78 9.48 7.02
CA TYR A 35 -4.95 10.50 5.99
C TYR A 35 -5.46 11.83 6.56
N LEU A 36 -6.49 11.78 7.43
CA LEU A 36 -7.05 12.99 8.03
C LEU A 36 -6.05 13.69 8.98
N SER A 37 -5.31 12.90 9.75
CA SER A 37 -4.29 13.44 10.65
C SER A 37 -3.13 14.06 9.89
N ALA A 38 -2.66 13.40 8.82
CA ALA A 38 -1.60 13.91 7.96
C ALA A 38 -2.03 15.21 7.24
N ASP A 39 -3.25 15.23 6.66
CA ASP A 39 -3.81 16.44 6.02
C ASP A 39 -3.90 17.61 7.02
N ALA A 40 -4.40 17.35 8.24
CA ALA A 40 -4.47 18.35 9.28
C ALA A 40 -3.09 18.87 9.70
N GLN A 41 -2.08 18.02 9.75
CA GLN A 41 -0.72 18.40 10.15
C GLN A 41 -0.01 19.24 9.07
N VAL A 42 -0.11 18.86 7.79
CA VAL A 42 0.57 19.59 6.71
C VAL A 42 -0.06 20.97 6.44
N ARG A 43 -1.29 21.20 6.89
CA ARG A 43 -2.00 22.49 6.74
C ARG A 43 -1.80 23.47 7.89
N ARG A 44 -1.09 23.10 8.92
CA ARG A 44 -0.81 24.01 10.05
C ARG A 44 0.14 25.12 9.62
N PRO A 45 0.02 26.33 10.21
CA PRO A 45 0.96 27.43 9.96
C PRO A 45 2.40 27.10 10.39
N ASP A 46 2.55 26.23 11.39
CA ASP A 46 3.79 25.70 11.94
C ASP A 46 4.08 24.27 11.46
N ALA A 47 3.53 23.90 10.28
CA ALA A 47 3.66 22.55 9.74
C ALA A 47 5.14 22.14 9.61
N ARG A 48 5.43 20.92 10.02
CA ARG A 48 6.72 20.31 9.75
C ARG A 48 6.81 19.94 8.27
N ASP A 49 8.05 19.85 7.78
CA ASP A 49 8.32 19.27 6.48
C ASP A 49 7.68 17.88 6.36
N PRO A 50 6.99 17.55 5.23
CA PRO A 50 6.30 16.27 5.03
C PRO A 50 7.18 15.05 5.20
N VAL A 51 8.43 15.13 4.76
CA VAL A 51 9.39 14.03 4.92
C VAL A 51 9.69 13.81 6.40
N SER A 52 9.91 14.89 7.15
CA SER A 52 10.11 14.84 8.61
C SER A 52 8.88 14.25 9.32
N LEU A 53 7.67 14.64 8.92
CA LEU A 53 6.42 14.11 9.47
C LEU A 53 6.29 12.61 9.24
N THR A 54 6.59 12.14 8.02
CA THR A 54 6.59 10.73 7.67
C THR A 54 7.62 9.96 8.49
N MET A 55 8.84 10.48 8.63
CA MET A 55 9.91 9.84 9.41
C MET A 55 9.53 9.67 10.88
N TRP A 56 8.92 10.69 11.49
CA TRP A 56 8.44 10.59 12.88
C TRP A 56 7.31 9.56 13.01
N GLY A 57 6.35 9.55 12.07
CA GLY A 57 5.26 8.55 12.06
C GLY A 57 5.77 7.13 11.91
N MET A 58 6.68 6.90 10.97
CA MET A 58 7.31 5.59 10.77
C MET A 58 8.20 5.17 11.93
N GLY A 59 8.94 6.11 12.53
CA GLY A 59 9.74 5.85 13.72
C GLY A 59 8.87 5.41 14.91
N ALA A 60 7.73 6.06 15.12
CA ALA A 60 6.78 5.66 16.15
C ALA A 60 6.17 4.27 15.86
N ALA A 61 5.81 3.98 14.61
CA ALA A 61 5.31 2.67 14.20
C ALA A 61 6.38 1.58 14.38
N ALA A 62 7.62 1.86 13.99
CA ALA A 62 8.74 0.93 14.18
C ALA A 62 8.99 0.63 15.65
N LEU A 63 8.96 1.66 16.51
CA LEU A 63 9.09 1.49 17.96
C LEU A 63 7.94 0.65 18.53
N PHE A 64 6.71 0.93 18.12
CA PHE A 64 5.54 0.13 18.52
C PHE A 64 5.75 -1.34 18.16
N TRP A 65 6.08 -1.63 16.91
CA TRP A 65 6.28 -3.01 16.46
C TRP A 65 7.51 -3.65 17.09
N ALA A 66 8.58 -2.90 17.37
CA ALA A 66 9.75 -3.42 18.10
C ALA A 66 9.40 -3.91 19.51
N ILE A 67 8.37 -3.33 20.14
CA ILE A 67 7.90 -3.73 21.48
C ILE A 67 6.89 -4.88 21.39
N VAL A 68 5.97 -4.84 20.44
CA VAL A 68 4.84 -5.77 20.35
C VAL A 68 5.21 -7.09 19.67
N GLN A 69 6.18 -7.06 18.74
CA GLN A 69 6.59 -8.24 17.98
C GLN A 69 7.27 -9.29 18.89
N PRO A 70 6.83 -10.55 18.85
CA PRO A 70 7.50 -11.64 19.56
C PRO A 70 8.79 -12.06 18.83
N TRP A 71 9.90 -11.40 19.14
CA TRP A 71 11.18 -11.58 18.46
C TRP A 71 11.81 -12.97 18.64
N TRP A 72 11.43 -13.72 19.67
CA TRP A 72 11.92 -15.10 19.91
C TRP A 72 11.51 -16.11 18.83
N GLY A 73 10.47 -15.82 18.05
CA GLY A 73 10.05 -16.65 16.91
C GLY A 73 10.45 -16.09 15.55
N PHE A 74 11.20 -14.98 15.52
CA PHE A 74 11.56 -14.34 14.27
C PHE A 74 12.74 -15.08 13.59
N PRO A 75 12.60 -15.49 12.31
CA PRO A 75 13.61 -16.27 11.60
C PRO A 75 14.77 -15.38 11.10
N PHE A 76 15.60 -14.86 11.99
CA PHE A 76 16.74 -14.00 11.63
C PHE A 76 17.70 -14.66 10.64
N GLU A 77 17.87 -15.99 10.72
CA GLU A 77 18.72 -16.76 9.80
C GLU A 77 18.24 -16.64 8.34
N ALA A 78 16.94 -16.51 8.12
CA ALA A 78 16.39 -16.33 6.78
C ALA A 78 16.88 -15.03 6.10
N LEU A 79 17.17 -13.98 6.87
CA LEU A 79 17.71 -12.73 6.34
C LEU A 79 19.12 -12.86 5.75
N ALA A 80 19.89 -13.81 6.25
CA ALA A 80 21.23 -14.12 5.74
C ALA A 80 21.21 -15.02 4.48
N GLY A 81 20.03 -15.57 4.16
CA GLY A 81 19.84 -16.42 2.98
C GLY A 81 19.75 -15.63 1.67
N THR A 82 19.67 -16.37 0.58
CA THR A 82 19.43 -15.82 -0.75
C THR A 82 18.16 -16.44 -1.34
N GLN A 83 17.43 -15.66 -2.15
CA GLN A 83 16.26 -16.11 -2.90
C GLN A 83 16.36 -15.65 -4.35
N PRO A 84 15.87 -16.43 -5.30
CA PRO A 84 15.80 -15.98 -6.69
C PRO A 84 14.83 -14.81 -6.82
N LEU A 85 15.18 -13.83 -7.66
CA LEU A 85 14.43 -12.58 -7.79
C LEU A 85 13.03 -12.79 -8.40
N PHE A 86 12.89 -13.78 -9.29
CA PHE A 86 11.64 -14.07 -10.02
C PHE A 86 11.29 -15.56 -9.89
N GLY A 87 10.63 -15.94 -8.78
CA GLY A 87 10.28 -17.36 -8.55
C GLY A 87 11.52 -18.25 -8.60
N ASP A 88 11.42 -19.37 -9.35
CA ASP A 88 12.56 -20.31 -9.53
C ASP A 88 13.58 -19.83 -10.58
N ALA A 89 13.30 -18.74 -11.29
CA ALA A 89 14.14 -18.17 -12.33
C ALA A 89 14.73 -16.83 -11.87
N GLY A 90 16.03 -16.65 -12.11
CA GLY A 90 16.70 -15.40 -11.84
C GLY A 90 17.93 -15.53 -10.94
N PRO A 91 18.75 -14.48 -10.84
CA PRO A 91 19.93 -14.50 -10.00
C PRO A 91 19.54 -14.55 -8.53
N PRO A 92 20.30 -15.28 -7.69
CA PRO A 92 20.09 -15.31 -6.25
C PRO A 92 20.41 -13.91 -5.67
N VAL A 93 19.46 -13.35 -4.94
CA VAL A 93 19.59 -12.05 -4.28
C VAL A 93 19.51 -12.23 -2.76
N PRO A 94 20.35 -11.53 -1.97
CA PRO A 94 20.26 -11.58 -0.51
C PRO A 94 18.87 -11.17 -0.01
N VAL A 95 18.26 -11.97 0.85
CA VAL A 95 16.93 -11.70 1.43
C VAL A 95 16.91 -10.36 2.16
N ALA A 96 18.00 -10.03 2.89
CA ALA A 96 18.14 -8.72 3.53
C ALA A 96 18.09 -7.56 2.52
N GLY A 97 18.66 -7.74 1.33
CA GLY A 97 18.61 -6.76 0.24
C GLY A 97 17.17 -6.58 -0.26
N LEU A 98 16.45 -7.67 -0.50
CA LEU A 98 15.04 -7.64 -0.91
C LEU A 98 14.15 -6.99 0.16
N ALA A 99 14.36 -7.34 1.43
CA ALA A 99 13.65 -6.73 2.54
C ALA A 99 13.91 -5.22 2.63
N THR A 100 15.16 -4.79 2.48
CA THR A 100 15.52 -3.36 2.46
C THR A 100 14.86 -2.64 1.30
N TRP A 101 14.88 -3.24 0.09
CA TRP A 101 14.19 -2.72 -1.09
C TRP A 101 12.70 -2.54 -0.84
N MET A 102 12.02 -3.56 -0.29
CA MET A 102 10.60 -3.49 0.06
C MET A 102 10.31 -2.39 1.08
N ILE A 103 11.13 -2.27 2.12
CA ILE A 103 10.95 -1.25 3.15
C ILE A 103 11.10 0.14 2.54
N VAL A 104 12.17 0.38 1.80
CA VAL A 104 12.48 1.72 1.28
C VAL A 104 11.53 2.10 0.15
N LEU A 105 11.47 1.31 -0.91
CA LEU A 105 10.69 1.64 -2.11
C LEU A 105 9.23 1.24 -2.02
N GLY A 106 8.89 0.20 -1.24
CA GLY A 106 7.51 -0.25 -1.05
C GLY A 106 6.79 0.44 0.12
N THR A 107 7.52 1.07 1.04
CA THR A 107 6.91 1.69 2.22
C THR A 107 7.35 3.13 2.42
N VAL A 108 8.63 3.40 2.69
CA VAL A 108 9.10 4.75 3.06
C VAL A 108 8.82 5.77 1.96
N VAL A 109 9.19 5.45 0.72
CA VAL A 109 9.00 6.35 -0.43
C VAL A 109 7.52 6.61 -0.72
N PRO A 110 6.63 5.59 -0.87
CA PRO A 110 5.22 5.83 -1.14
C PRO A 110 4.53 6.64 -0.04
N PHE A 111 4.74 6.30 1.23
CA PHE A 111 4.14 7.06 2.32
C PHE A 111 4.64 8.51 2.38
N SER A 112 5.92 8.75 2.10
CA SER A 112 6.47 10.10 1.99
C SER A 112 5.80 10.88 0.86
N LEU A 113 5.62 10.26 -0.31
CA LEU A 113 4.95 10.87 -1.45
C LEU A 113 3.48 11.18 -1.17
N VAL A 114 2.77 10.31 -0.43
CA VAL A 114 1.40 10.58 0.03
C VAL A 114 1.37 11.84 0.90
N VAL A 115 2.23 11.95 1.90
CA VAL A 115 2.26 13.13 2.79
C VAL A 115 2.65 14.40 2.03
N VAL A 116 3.59 14.32 1.10
CA VAL A 116 3.94 15.44 0.19
C VAL A 116 2.72 15.83 -0.66
N SER A 117 1.97 14.86 -1.19
CA SER A 117 0.78 15.15 -2.00
C SER A 117 -0.30 15.90 -1.23
N LEU A 118 -0.44 15.66 0.08
CA LEU A 118 -1.40 16.34 0.95
C LEU A 118 -1.11 17.84 1.14
N GLN A 119 0.07 18.33 0.79
CA GLN A 119 0.34 19.76 0.72
C GLN A 119 -0.44 20.45 -0.43
N HIS A 120 -0.76 19.69 -1.48
CA HIS A 120 -1.39 20.20 -2.70
C HIS A 120 -2.81 19.66 -2.88
N LEU A 121 -3.10 18.46 -2.37
CA LEU A 121 -4.37 17.75 -2.48
C LEU A 121 -5.06 17.69 -1.12
N ARG A 122 -6.39 17.58 -1.11
CA ARG A 122 -7.14 17.22 0.10
C ARG A 122 -7.04 15.70 0.32
N ALA A 123 -7.20 15.25 1.57
CA ALA A 123 -7.17 13.84 1.92
C ALA A 123 -8.09 12.97 1.04
N SER A 124 -9.29 13.47 0.72
CA SER A 124 -10.24 12.78 -0.17
C SER A 124 -9.73 12.64 -1.62
N GLN A 125 -8.94 13.59 -2.10
CA GLN A 125 -8.35 13.55 -3.45
C GLN A 125 -7.17 12.58 -3.48
N ALA A 126 -6.28 12.69 -2.50
CA ALA A 126 -5.15 11.77 -2.37
C ALA A 126 -5.61 10.31 -2.26
N SER A 127 -6.65 10.04 -1.44
CA SER A 127 -7.22 8.70 -1.33
C SER A 127 -7.89 8.22 -2.62
N ALA A 128 -8.55 9.10 -3.37
CA ALA A 128 -9.16 8.73 -4.66
C ALA A 128 -8.09 8.33 -5.69
N VAL A 129 -6.97 9.07 -5.75
CA VAL A 129 -5.82 8.69 -6.59
C VAL A 129 -5.22 7.36 -6.10
N GLY A 130 -5.11 7.15 -4.79
CA GLY A 130 -4.64 5.89 -4.21
C GLY A 130 -5.46 4.66 -4.62
N MET A 131 -6.77 4.83 -4.92
CA MET A 131 -7.61 3.73 -5.45
C MET A 131 -7.17 3.20 -6.82
N THR A 132 -6.26 3.87 -7.52
CA THR A 132 -5.65 3.37 -8.75
C THR A 132 -4.51 2.37 -8.52
N GLU A 133 -4.01 2.25 -7.29
CA GLU A 133 -2.90 1.38 -6.90
C GLU A 133 -3.07 -0.08 -7.37
N PRO A 134 -4.21 -0.76 -7.15
CA PRO A 134 -4.39 -2.14 -7.60
C PRO A 134 -4.28 -2.30 -9.12
N ILE A 135 -4.65 -1.27 -9.89
CA ILE A 135 -4.56 -1.29 -11.34
C ILE A 135 -3.09 -1.28 -11.78
N PHE A 136 -2.29 -0.38 -11.20
CA PHE A 136 -0.86 -0.34 -11.49
C PHE A 136 -0.14 -1.60 -11.00
N ALA A 137 -0.52 -2.14 -9.84
CA ALA A 137 0.02 -3.39 -9.33
C ALA A 137 -0.24 -4.54 -10.32
N THR A 138 -1.47 -4.67 -10.81
CA THR A 138 -1.85 -5.71 -11.80
C THR A 138 -1.10 -5.52 -13.13
N LEU A 139 -0.97 -4.28 -13.63
CA LEU A 139 -0.21 -3.99 -14.84
C LEU A 139 1.28 -4.35 -14.71
N ILE A 140 1.87 -4.06 -13.55
CA ILE A 140 3.27 -4.41 -13.27
C ILE A 140 3.44 -5.92 -13.15
N ALA A 141 2.52 -6.63 -12.48
CA ALA A 141 2.53 -8.07 -12.36
C ALA A 141 2.43 -8.73 -13.76
N TRP A 142 1.54 -8.25 -14.62
CA TRP A 142 1.46 -8.70 -16.00
C TRP A 142 2.76 -8.48 -16.77
N ALA A 143 3.34 -7.28 -16.69
CA ALA A 143 4.54 -6.95 -17.46
C ALA A 143 5.82 -7.63 -16.93
N ALA A 144 5.93 -7.81 -15.61
CA ALA A 144 7.14 -8.32 -14.96
C ALA A 144 7.10 -9.84 -14.75
N LEU A 145 5.93 -10.41 -14.46
CA LEU A 145 5.75 -11.83 -14.14
C LEU A 145 5.09 -12.60 -15.27
N GLY A 146 4.58 -11.92 -16.31
CA GLY A 146 3.87 -12.55 -17.43
C GLY A 146 2.48 -13.09 -17.03
N GLU A 147 1.95 -12.64 -15.89
CA GLU A 147 0.61 -13.04 -15.42
C GLU A 147 -0.45 -12.46 -16.36
N ALA A 148 -1.27 -13.34 -16.95
CA ALA A 148 -2.35 -12.89 -17.82
C ALA A 148 -3.46 -12.24 -16.97
N MET A 149 -3.87 -11.04 -17.37
CA MET A 149 -5.06 -10.42 -16.76
C MET A 149 -6.33 -11.08 -17.30
N ASP A 150 -7.24 -11.44 -16.41
CA ASP A 150 -8.57 -11.88 -16.80
C ASP A 150 -9.36 -10.69 -17.41
N PRO A 151 -10.15 -10.92 -18.49
CA PRO A 151 -11.04 -9.90 -19.03
C PRO A 151 -11.94 -9.23 -17.99
N VAL A 152 -12.33 -9.94 -16.94
CA VAL A 152 -13.14 -9.41 -15.83
C VAL A 152 -12.34 -8.39 -15.01
N GLN A 153 -11.06 -8.65 -14.75
CA GLN A 153 -10.16 -7.71 -14.07
C GLN A 153 -9.97 -6.43 -14.88
N LEU A 154 -9.86 -6.53 -16.22
CA LEU A 154 -9.78 -5.35 -17.11
C LEU A 154 -11.03 -4.48 -17.04
N VAL A 155 -12.22 -5.09 -16.97
CA VAL A 155 -13.48 -4.36 -16.78
C VAL A 155 -13.50 -3.66 -15.41
N GLY A 156 -13.08 -4.36 -14.35
CA GLY A 156 -12.95 -3.80 -13.00
C GLY A 156 -12.01 -2.59 -12.97
N ALA A 157 -10.84 -2.70 -13.60
CA ALA A 157 -9.88 -1.61 -13.73
C ALA A 157 -10.46 -0.39 -14.47
N GLY A 158 -11.19 -0.64 -15.57
CA GLY A 158 -11.88 0.41 -16.32
C GLY A 158 -12.93 1.16 -15.48
N ILE A 159 -13.70 0.44 -14.66
CA ILE A 159 -14.68 1.03 -13.74
C ILE A 159 -13.99 1.91 -12.68
N VAL A 160 -12.88 1.46 -12.11
CA VAL A 160 -12.12 2.25 -11.12
C VAL A 160 -11.59 3.53 -11.75
N LEU A 161 -10.89 3.43 -12.88
CA LEU A 161 -10.36 4.61 -13.58
C LEU A 161 -11.47 5.59 -13.98
N GLY A 162 -12.58 5.08 -14.53
CA GLY A 162 -13.72 5.89 -14.88
C GLY A 162 -14.33 6.62 -13.69
N SER A 163 -14.43 5.96 -12.53
CA SER A 163 -14.96 6.57 -11.31
C SER A 163 -14.04 7.67 -10.76
N VAL A 164 -12.72 7.50 -10.82
CA VAL A 164 -11.74 8.52 -10.42
C VAL A 164 -11.83 9.74 -11.34
N LEU A 165 -11.89 9.53 -12.66
CA LEU A 165 -12.02 10.62 -13.63
C LEU A 165 -13.32 11.41 -13.45
N VAL A 166 -14.44 10.73 -13.19
CA VAL A 166 -15.73 11.40 -12.92
C VAL A 166 -15.68 12.17 -11.60
N ALA A 167 -15.05 11.62 -10.57
CA ALA A 167 -14.88 12.29 -9.29
C ALA A 167 -14.03 13.57 -9.42
N GLU A 168 -13.02 13.56 -10.27
CA GLU A 168 -12.19 14.74 -10.56
C GLU A 168 -12.90 15.79 -11.41
N ARG A 169 -13.70 15.36 -12.39
CA ARG A 169 -14.39 16.26 -13.32
C ARG A 169 -15.55 17.04 -12.68
N ASN A 170 -16.13 16.51 -11.61
CA ASN A 170 -17.28 17.13 -10.91
C ASN A 170 -16.84 18.11 -9.78
N ARG A 171 -15.62 18.60 -9.83
CA ARG A 171 -15.04 19.60 -8.92
C ARG A 171 -14.68 20.88 -9.62
#